data_c005cce3a15004bfe8778cfc9558138d
#
_entry.id   c005cce3a15004bfe8778cfc9558138d
#
_cell.length_a   1.000
_cell.length_b   1.000
_cell.length_c   1.000
_cell.angle_alpha   90.00
_cell.angle_beta   90.00
_cell.angle_gamma   90.00
#
_symmetry.space_group_name_H-M   'P 1'
#
loop_
_entity.id
_entity.type
_entity.pdbx_description
1 polymer ?
#
loop_
_entity_poly.entity_id
_entity_poly.type
_entity_poly.pdbx_seq_one_letter_code
_entity_poly.pdbx_strand_id
1 'polypeptide(L)'
;MSTIRAPNLRPWAAAGAGLILVLALLGLRAWRSSAGPAAASSDDGGRGILLGLADAAVRDHRLVSPQGRNAWEFYLSALELEPDDAATRETLHRLFPAATRAVELAIDRGELDQAERELRLLRDFDSGNYIVLLLAGKLDAQRQLLVRQHEARAAVLQARRARDAPQPAR
;
A
#
# COMPACT_ATOMS: atom_id res chain seq x y z
N MET A 1 52.45 7.01 62.06
CA MET A 1 52.35 8.23 61.21
C MET A 1 52.36 7.75 59.78
N SER A 2 51.18 7.57 59.17
CA SER A 2 51.03 7.15 57.77
C SER A 2 49.98 8.05 57.15
N THR A 3 50.41 8.98 56.30
CA THR A 3 49.61 9.93 55.56
C THR A 3 49.03 9.25 54.35
N ILE A 4 47.71 9.15 54.30
CA ILE A 4 46.98 8.65 53.16
C ILE A 4 46.81 9.79 52.13
N ARG A 5 47.41 9.60 50.95
CA ARG A 5 47.37 10.53 49.81
C ARG A 5 46.12 10.31 48.98
N ALA A 6 45.22 11.28 48.89
CA ALA A 6 44.04 11.25 48.06
C ALA A 6 44.39 11.30 46.56
N PRO A 7 43.69 10.55 45.67
CA PRO A 7 43.91 10.64 44.25
C PRO A 7 43.20 11.87 43.66
N ASN A 8 43.94 12.66 42.88
CA ASN A 8 43.44 13.79 42.11
C ASN A 8 42.49 13.34 41.03
N LEU A 9 41.21 13.64 41.17
CA LEU A 9 40.20 13.49 40.11
C LEU A 9 40.47 14.52 39.00
N ARG A 10 40.79 14.03 37.79
CA ARG A 10 41.10 14.82 36.61
C ARG A 10 39.81 15.49 36.06
N PRO A 11 39.84 16.77 35.67
CA PRO A 11 38.65 17.56 35.33
C PRO A 11 38.04 17.30 33.93
N TRP A 12 38.53 16.32 33.18
CA TRP A 12 38.00 16.04 31.84
C TRP A 12 36.74 15.15 31.82
N ALA A 13 36.37 14.52 32.92
CA ALA A 13 35.12 13.76 32.98
C ALA A 13 33.87 14.65 32.97
N ALA A 14 33.98 15.93 33.32
CA ALA A 14 32.87 16.87 33.32
C ALA A 14 32.57 17.47 31.92
N ALA A 15 33.56 17.51 31.02
CA ALA A 15 33.38 18.07 29.67
C ALA A 15 32.64 17.12 28.71
N GLY A 16 32.75 15.78 28.92
CA GLY A 16 32.07 14.79 28.08
C GLY A 16 30.58 14.68 28.32
N ALA A 17 30.12 14.84 29.56
CA ALA A 17 28.72 14.75 29.91
C ALA A 17 27.87 15.90 29.34
N GLY A 18 28.45 17.11 29.27
CA GLY A 18 27.79 18.29 28.72
C GLY A 18 27.54 18.19 27.20
N LEU A 19 28.51 17.64 26.46
CA LEU A 19 28.41 17.49 25.00
C LEU A 19 27.34 16.47 24.59
N ILE A 20 27.26 15.36 25.31
CA ILE A 20 26.25 14.30 25.05
C ILE A 20 24.85 14.84 25.34
N LEU A 21 24.66 15.62 26.38
CA LEU A 21 23.36 16.18 26.74
C LEU A 21 22.90 17.25 25.73
N VAL A 22 23.79 18.05 25.19
CA VAL A 22 23.52 19.04 24.14
C VAL A 22 23.18 18.35 22.81
N LEU A 23 23.88 17.27 22.43
CA LEU A 23 23.58 16.49 21.23
C LEU A 23 22.26 15.74 21.37
N ALA A 24 21.92 15.23 22.56
CA ALA A 24 20.62 14.59 22.81
C ALA A 24 19.46 15.59 22.75
N LEU A 25 19.65 16.81 23.27
CA LEU A 25 18.65 17.88 23.20
C LEU A 25 18.46 18.41 21.77
N LEU A 26 19.55 18.51 20.99
CA LEU A 26 19.48 18.90 19.57
C LEU A 26 18.84 17.81 18.73
N GLY A 27 19.14 16.54 18.98
CA GLY A 27 18.51 15.39 18.33
C GLY A 27 17.01 15.30 18.63
N LEU A 28 16.60 15.53 19.89
CA LEU A 28 15.20 15.55 20.31
C LEU A 28 14.43 16.74 19.71
N ARG A 29 15.10 17.87 19.54
CA ARG A 29 14.53 19.04 18.84
C ARG A 29 14.37 18.80 17.33
N ALA A 30 15.37 18.19 16.69
CA ALA A 30 15.30 17.84 15.28
C ALA A 30 14.18 16.81 15.01
N TRP A 31 13.99 15.85 15.91
CA TRP A 31 12.91 14.87 15.79
C TRP A 31 11.52 15.50 16.03
N ARG A 32 11.39 16.44 16.95
CA ARG A 32 10.16 17.22 17.14
C ARG A 32 9.86 18.18 15.99
N SER A 33 10.88 18.67 15.31
CA SER A 33 10.70 19.57 14.15
C SER A 33 10.39 18.81 12.85
N SER A 34 10.67 17.49 12.80
CA SER A 34 10.28 16.61 11.69
C SER A 34 8.82 16.14 11.79
N ALA A 35 8.20 16.24 12.95
CA ALA A 35 6.75 16.20 13.12
C ALA A 35 6.25 17.64 12.95
N GLY A 36 6.30 18.16 11.71
CA GLY A 36 5.58 19.38 11.37
C GLY A 36 4.13 19.17 11.78
N PRO A 37 3.50 20.13 12.47
CA PRO A 37 2.06 20.11 12.56
C PRO A 37 1.56 20.19 11.12
N ALA A 38 0.91 19.13 10.61
CA ALA A 38 -0.14 19.35 9.67
C ALA A 38 -1.04 20.36 10.37
N ALA A 39 -0.93 21.64 10.00
CA ALA A 39 -1.90 22.62 10.33
C ALA A 39 -3.20 22.11 9.69
N ALA A 40 -3.94 21.31 10.46
CA ALA A 40 -5.32 21.08 10.20
C ALA A 40 -5.96 22.46 10.31
N SER A 41 -6.09 23.13 9.18
CA SER A 41 -7.01 24.22 9.01
C SER A 41 -8.37 23.61 9.35
N SER A 42 -8.96 24.12 10.42
CA SER A 42 -10.18 23.64 11.04
C SER A 42 -11.44 23.78 10.15
N ASP A 43 -11.28 23.98 8.86
CA ASP A 43 -12.35 24.18 7.88
C ASP A 43 -12.42 23.10 6.80
N ASP A 44 -11.48 22.16 6.74
CA ASP A 44 -11.42 21.11 5.71
C ASP A 44 -12.11 19.80 6.07
N GLY A 45 -12.95 19.76 7.09
CA GLY A 45 -13.86 18.65 7.37
C GLY A 45 -13.28 17.24 7.10
N GLY A 46 -14.11 16.34 6.60
CA GLY A 46 -13.75 14.96 6.26
C GLY A 46 -12.72 14.84 5.14
N ARG A 47 -12.67 15.81 4.19
CA ARG A 47 -11.71 15.80 3.07
C ARG A 47 -10.25 15.86 3.55
N GLY A 48 -9.91 16.77 4.46
CA GLY A 48 -8.54 16.87 4.98
C GLY A 48 -8.09 15.59 5.68
N ILE A 49 -9.01 14.91 6.38
CA ILE A 49 -8.74 13.60 7.00
C ILE A 49 -8.46 12.56 5.92
N LEU A 50 -9.26 12.49 4.85
CA LEU A 50 -9.09 11.53 3.75
C LEU A 50 -7.76 11.74 3.04
N LEU A 51 -7.38 12.99 2.75
CA LEU A 51 -6.08 13.30 2.15
C LEU A 51 -4.91 12.90 3.06
N GLY A 52 -5.03 13.15 4.36
CA GLY A 52 -4.02 12.70 5.33
C GLY A 52 -3.87 11.18 5.40
N LEU A 53 -4.99 10.44 5.32
CA LEU A 53 -5.00 8.97 5.25
C LEU A 53 -4.41 8.45 3.92
N ALA A 54 -4.73 9.12 2.81
CA ALA A 54 -4.18 8.80 1.50
C ALA A 54 -2.66 8.96 1.47
N ASP A 55 -2.16 10.09 1.96
CA ASP A 55 -0.71 10.34 2.03
C ASP A 55 0.01 9.35 2.96
N ALA A 56 -0.60 8.97 4.07
CA ALA A 56 -0.08 7.93 4.94
C ALA A 56 -0.02 6.58 4.22
N ALA A 57 -1.07 6.22 3.48
CA ALA A 57 -1.12 4.99 2.71
C ALA A 57 -0.07 4.96 1.58
N VAL A 58 0.20 6.11 0.92
CA VAL A 58 1.30 6.22 -0.06
C VAL A 58 2.65 5.95 0.59
N ARG A 59 2.92 6.55 1.75
CA ARG A 59 4.18 6.32 2.49
C ARG A 59 4.35 4.86 2.90
N ASP A 60 3.25 4.18 3.21
CA ASP A 60 3.23 2.76 3.57
C ASP A 60 3.18 1.82 2.35
N HIS A 61 3.35 2.34 1.14
CA HIS A 61 3.27 1.59 -0.13
C HIS A 61 1.93 0.87 -0.37
N ARG A 62 0.84 1.34 0.24
CA ARG A 62 -0.52 0.82 0.08
C ARG A 62 -1.27 1.64 -0.97
N LEU A 63 -0.91 1.50 -2.25
CA LEU A 63 -1.47 2.32 -3.32
C LEU A 63 -2.93 1.94 -3.64
N VAL A 64 -3.17 0.68 -4.02
CA VAL A 64 -4.48 0.16 -4.44
C VAL A 64 -4.94 -1.03 -3.59
N SER A 65 -4.12 -1.47 -2.66
CA SER A 65 -4.31 -2.62 -1.77
C SER A 65 -3.78 -2.29 -0.37
N PRO A 66 -4.33 -2.87 0.72
CA PRO A 66 -5.54 -3.67 0.78
C PRO A 66 -6.82 -2.84 0.67
N GLN A 67 -7.93 -3.49 0.32
CA GLN A 67 -9.25 -2.84 0.22
C GLN A 67 -9.63 -2.09 1.50
N GLY A 68 -10.24 -0.91 1.37
CA GLY A 68 -10.69 -0.05 2.46
C GLY A 68 -9.56 0.69 3.21
N ARG A 69 -8.29 0.49 2.81
CA ARG A 69 -7.14 1.04 3.53
C ARG A 69 -5.99 1.47 2.62
N ASN A 70 -6.28 1.78 1.37
CA ASN A 70 -5.29 2.16 0.37
C ASN A 70 -5.44 3.63 -0.05
N ALA A 71 -4.37 4.17 -0.63
CA ALA A 71 -4.31 5.57 -1.02
C ALA A 71 -5.34 5.93 -2.08
N TRP A 72 -5.57 5.02 -3.04
CA TRP A 72 -6.47 5.27 -4.16
C TRP A 72 -7.91 5.50 -3.71
N GLU A 73 -8.42 4.61 -2.83
CA GLU A 73 -9.76 4.75 -2.26
C GLU A 73 -9.92 6.07 -1.49
N PHE A 74 -8.92 6.45 -0.68
CA PHE A 74 -8.98 7.69 0.09
C PHE A 74 -8.95 8.93 -0.82
N TYR A 75 -8.12 8.96 -1.86
CA TYR A 75 -8.11 10.06 -2.83
C TYR A 75 -9.41 10.13 -3.63
N LEU A 76 -9.97 9.01 -4.08
CA LEU A 76 -11.28 9.00 -4.75
C LEU A 76 -12.38 9.53 -3.82
N SER A 77 -12.42 9.08 -2.56
CA SER A 77 -13.38 9.60 -1.58
C SER A 77 -13.19 11.09 -1.30
N ALA A 78 -11.96 11.60 -1.34
CA ALA A 78 -11.71 13.04 -1.25
C ALA A 78 -12.26 13.80 -2.48
N LEU A 79 -12.13 13.23 -3.69
CA LEU A 79 -12.70 13.79 -4.92
C LEU A 79 -14.23 13.71 -4.96
N GLU A 80 -14.86 12.73 -4.27
CA GLU A 80 -16.32 12.71 -4.11
C GLU A 80 -16.82 13.91 -3.31
N LEU A 81 -16.03 14.38 -2.33
CA LEU A 81 -16.37 15.57 -1.54
C LEU A 81 -16.06 16.87 -2.29
N GLU A 82 -14.99 16.91 -3.06
CA GLU A 82 -14.59 18.07 -3.88
C GLU A 82 -14.16 17.62 -5.28
N PRO A 83 -15.10 17.46 -6.21
CA PRO A 83 -14.83 16.93 -7.54
C PRO A 83 -13.86 17.79 -8.37
N ASP A 84 -13.74 19.09 -8.10
CA ASP A 84 -12.89 20.01 -8.85
C ASP A 84 -11.48 20.18 -8.25
N ASP A 85 -11.11 19.37 -7.25
CA ASP A 85 -9.76 19.41 -6.68
C ASP A 85 -8.70 18.95 -7.68
N ALA A 86 -8.10 19.92 -8.36
CA ALA A 86 -7.04 19.68 -9.33
C ALA A 86 -5.77 19.06 -8.70
N ALA A 87 -5.46 19.39 -7.45
CA ALA A 87 -4.27 18.90 -6.77
C ALA A 87 -4.37 17.39 -6.48
N THR A 88 -5.53 16.93 -6.02
CA THR A 88 -5.80 15.50 -5.80
C THR A 88 -5.81 14.74 -7.12
N ARG A 89 -6.42 15.27 -8.18
CA ARG A 89 -6.38 14.64 -9.52
C ARG A 89 -4.96 14.53 -10.05
N GLU A 90 -4.15 15.56 -9.95
CA GLU A 90 -2.75 15.54 -10.37
C GLU A 90 -1.94 14.48 -9.57
N THR A 91 -2.23 14.34 -8.28
CA THR A 91 -1.61 13.31 -7.46
C THR A 91 -1.97 11.90 -7.94
N LEU A 92 -3.24 11.62 -8.25
CA LEU A 92 -3.67 10.35 -8.82
C LEU A 92 -3.02 10.09 -10.19
N HIS A 93 -2.95 11.10 -11.07
CA HIS A 93 -2.25 10.95 -12.36
C HIS A 93 -0.77 10.59 -12.18
N ARG A 94 -0.09 11.21 -11.23
CA ARG A 94 1.31 10.93 -10.92
C ARG A 94 1.52 9.52 -10.34
N LEU A 95 0.58 9.01 -9.55
CA LEU A 95 0.63 7.66 -8.95
C LEU A 95 0.12 6.57 -9.91
N PHE A 96 -0.57 6.94 -10.98
CA PHE A 96 -1.22 6.02 -11.91
C PHE A 96 -0.30 4.93 -12.47
N PRO A 97 0.95 5.22 -12.92
CA PRO A 97 1.85 4.19 -13.42
C PRO A 97 2.23 3.14 -12.36
N ALA A 98 2.37 3.55 -11.11
CA ALA A 98 2.67 2.64 -10.02
C ALA A 98 1.44 1.78 -9.65
N ALA A 99 0.25 2.37 -9.68
CA ALA A 99 -1.00 1.68 -9.42
C ALA A 99 -1.32 0.63 -10.50
N THR A 100 -1.17 0.95 -11.80
CA THR A 100 -1.35 -0.01 -12.90
C THR A 100 -0.38 -1.17 -12.81
N ARG A 101 0.88 -0.90 -12.41
CA ARG A 101 1.87 -1.95 -12.18
C ARG A 101 1.49 -2.88 -11.03
N ALA A 102 0.89 -2.37 -9.96
CA ALA A 102 0.41 -3.19 -8.85
C ALA A 102 -0.69 -4.16 -9.31
N VAL A 103 -1.67 -3.66 -10.10
CA VAL A 103 -2.72 -4.49 -10.72
C VAL A 103 -2.12 -5.57 -11.63
N GLU A 104 -1.16 -5.20 -12.47
CA GLU A 104 -0.50 -6.16 -13.35
C GLU A 104 0.17 -7.29 -12.57
N LEU A 105 0.90 -6.95 -11.49
CA LEU A 105 1.52 -7.93 -10.61
C LEU A 105 0.50 -8.84 -9.93
N ALA A 106 -0.67 -8.34 -9.53
CA ALA A 106 -1.73 -9.15 -8.95
C ALA A 106 -2.28 -10.16 -9.99
N ILE A 107 -2.47 -9.74 -11.26
CA ILE A 107 -2.86 -10.64 -12.36
C ILE A 107 -1.80 -11.73 -12.54
N ASP A 108 -0.52 -11.37 -12.58
CA ASP A 108 0.57 -12.32 -12.83
C ASP A 108 0.77 -13.33 -11.69
N ARG A 109 0.38 -12.96 -10.46
CA ARG A 109 0.34 -13.87 -9.30
C ARG A 109 -0.90 -14.76 -9.26
N GLY A 110 -1.87 -14.54 -10.14
CA GLY A 110 -3.15 -15.25 -10.12
C GLY A 110 -4.11 -14.76 -9.05
N GLU A 111 -3.87 -13.60 -8.44
CA GLU A 111 -4.73 -12.94 -7.45
C GLU A 111 -5.88 -12.21 -8.16
N LEU A 112 -6.66 -12.94 -8.99
CA LEU A 112 -7.55 -12.34 -9.99
C LEU A 112 -8.70 -11.53 -9.39
N ASP A 113 -9.22 -11.94 -8.22
CA ASP A 113 -10.30 -11.19 -7.55
C ASP A 113 -9.76 -9.89 -6.94
N GLN A 114 -8.52 -9.90 -6.44
CA GLN A 114 -7.84 -8.69 -5.99
C GLN A 114 -7.57 -7.77 -7.18
N ALA A 115 -6.99 -8.28 -8.26
CA ALA A 115 -6.71 -7.52 -9.48
C ALA A 115 -7.97 -6.85 -10.05
N GLU A 116 -9.11 -7.54 -10.01
CA GLU A 116 -10.37 -6.95 -10.46
C GLU A 116 -10.81 -5.77 -9.60
N ARG A 117 -10.71 -5.91 -8.26
CA ARG A 117 -11.06 -4.80 -7.36
C ARG A 117 -10.16 -3.59 -7.57
N GLU A 118 -8.86 -3.82 -7.67
CA GLU A 118 -7.87 -2.76 -7.91
C GLU A 118 -8.06 -2.09 -9.29
N LEU A 119 -8.31 -2.90 -10.33
CA LEU A 119 -8.59 -2.39 -11.67
C LEU A 119 -9.86 -1.53 -11.72
N ARG A 120 -10.88 -1.88 -10.94
CA ARG A 120 -12.09 -1.09 -10.82
C ARG A 120 -11.80 0.31 -10.27
N LEU A 121 -10.97 0.44 -9.23
CA LEU A 121 -10.56 1.73 -8.70
C LEU A 121 -9.87 2.61 -9.74
N LEU A 122 -9.00 2.01 -10.58
CA LEU A 122 -8.35 2.74 -11.67
C LEU A 122 -9.35 3.19 -12.74
N ARG A 123 -10.34 2.35 -13.05
CA ARG A 123 -11.40 2.65 -14.01
C ARG A 123 -12.34 3.75 -13.51
N ASP A 124 -12.62 3.80 -12.22
CA ASP A 124 -13.45 4.86 -11.62
C ASP A 124 -12.77 6.22 -11.74
N PHE A 125 -11.44 6.26 -11.77
CA PHE A 125 -10.67 7.49 -11.99
C PHE A 125 -10.56 7.84 -13.49
N ASP A 126 -10.17 6.89 -14.34
CA ASP A 126 -9.96 7.09 -15.78
C ASP A 126 -10.41 5.87 -16.59
N SER A 127 -11.69 5.82 -16.91
CA SER A 127 -12.31 4.70 -17.63
C SER A 127 -11.84 4.56 -19.08
N GLY A 128 -11.35 5.63 -19.69
CA GLY A 128 -10.86 5.67 -21.07
C GLY A 128 -9.39 5.30 -21.23
N ASN A 129 -8.70 5.07 -20.14
CA ASN A 129 -7.26 4.83 -20.16
C ASN A 129 -6.92 3.51 -20.87
N TYR A 130 -6.06 3.60 -21.87
CA TYR A 130 -5.63 2.43 -22.65
C TYR A 130 -5.00 1.32 -21.80
N ILE A 131 -4.19 1.67 -20.80
CA ILE A 131 -3.54 0.69 -19.92
C ILE A 131 -4.58 -0.05 -19.09
N VAL A 132 -5.60 0.65 -18.60
CA VAL A 132 -6.73 0.04 -17.85
C VAL A 132 -7.48 -0.97 -18.73
N LEU A 133 -7.76 -0.61 -19.99
CA LEU A 133 -8.42 -1.51 -20.94
C LEU A 133 -7.54 -2.74 -21.25
N LEU A 134 -6.25 -2.56 -21.41
CA LEU A 134 -5.30 -3.64 -21.64
C LEU A 134 -5.23 -4.60 -20.45
N LEU A 135 -5.17 -4.08 -19.23
CA LEU A 135 -5.16 -4.88 -18.00
C LEU A 135 -6.48 -5.64 -17.80
N ALA A 136 -7.61 -5.03 -18.17
CA ALA A 136 -8.90 -5.73 -18.17
C ALA A 136 -8.90 -6.93 -19.11
N GLY A 137 -8.41 -6.77 -20.33
CA GLY A 137 -8.26 -7.88 -21.28
C GLY A 137 -7.29 -8.97 -20.79
N LYS A 138 -6.18 -8.59 -20.15
CA LYS A 138 -5.23 -9.54 -19.54
C LYS A 138 -5.89 -10.33 -18.40
N LEU A 139 -6.65 -9.67 -17.53
CA LEU A 139 -7.40 -10.29 -16.45
C LEU A 139 -8.42 -11.30 -16.95
N ASP A 140 -9.22 -10.92 -17.97
CA ASP A 140 -10.21 -11.80 -18.57
C ASP A 140 -9.56 -13.03 -19.22
N ALA A 141 -8.44 -12.87 -19.92
CA ALA A 141 -7.70 -13.97 -20.51
C ALA A 141 -7.21 -14.96 -19.44
N GLN A 142 -6.69 -14.48 -18.32
CA GLN A 142 -6.25 -15.32 -17.19
C GLN A 142 -7.41 -16.09 -16.56
N ARG A 143 -8.56 -15.46 -16.39
CA ARG A 143 -9.79 -16.13 -15.90
C ARG A 143 -10.24 -17.26 -16.83
N GLN A 144 -10.26 -17.00 -18.13
CA GLN A 144 -10.62 -18.02 -19.11
C GLN A 144 -9.66 -19.22 -19.11
N LEU A 145 -8.36 -18.97 -18.90
CA LEU A 145 -7.36 -20.04 -18.75
C LEU A 145 -7.65 -20.91 -17.52
N LEU A 146 -7.97 -20.32 -16.39
CA LEU A 146 -8.33 -21.06 -15.18
C LEU A 146 -9.59 -21.91 -15.38
N VAL A 147 -10.64 -21.34 -15.98
CA VAL A 147 -11.88 -22.09 -16.27
C VAL A 147 -11.57 -23.31 -17.13
N ARG A 148 -10.84 -23.15 -18.24
CA ARG A 148 -10.45 -24.26 -19.11
C ARG A 148 -9.62 -25.33 -18.40
N GLN A 149 -8.72 -24.93 -17.50
CA GLN A 149 -7.95 -25.87 -16.69
C GLN A 149 -8.82 -26.66 -15.70
N HIS A 150 -9.79 -26.01 -15.09
CA HIS A 150 -10.76 -26.68 -14.21
C HIS A 150 -11.64 -27.68 -14.96
N GLU A 151 -12.14 -27.31 -16.12
CA GLU A 151 -12.93 -28.18 -16.98
C GLU A 151 -12.13 -29.41 -17.45
N ALA A 152 -10.89 -29.22 -17.89
CA ALA A 152 -10.00 -30.31 -18.28
C ALA A 152 -9.72 -31.29 -17.12
N ARG A 153 -9.48 -30.74 -15.91
CA ARG A 153 -9.28 -31.57 -14.71
C ARG A 153 -10.56 -32.35 -14.36
N ALA A 154 -11.72 -31.70 -14.41
CA ALA A 154 -13.00 -32.34 -14.16
C ALA A 154 -13.27 -33.49 -15.16
N ALA A 155 -13.02 -33.28 -16.44
CA ALA A 155 -13.16 -34.31 -17.47
C ALA A 155 -12.27 -35.55 -17.21
N VAL A 156 -10.99 -35.32 -16.82
CA VAL A 156 -10.08 -36.42 -16.45
C VAL A 156 -10.59 -37.21 -15.26
N LEU A 157 -11.11 -36.53 -14.22
CA LEU A 157 -11.65 -37.18 -13.03
C LEU A 157 -12.92 -37.99 -13.36
N GLN A 158 -13.79 -37.45 -14.20
CA GLN A 158 -14.99 -38.15 -14.67
C GLN A 158 -14.63 -39.41 -15.47
N ALA A 159 -13.68 -39.33 -16.41
CA ALA A 159 -13.20 -40.46 -17.19
C ALA A 159 -12.60 -41.59 -16.31
N ARG A 160 -11.85 -41.21 -15.26
CA ARG A 160 -11.35 -42.19 -14.26
C ARG A 160 -12.48 -42.88 -13.53
N ARG A 161 -13.44 -42.14 -12.99
CA ARG A 161 -14.62 -42.70 -12.29
C ARG A 161 -15.43 -43.62 -13.16
N ALA A 162 -15.61 -43.29 -14.45
CA ALA A 162 -16.33 -44.14 -15.40
C ALA A 162 -15.61 -45.47 -15.71
N ARG A 163 -14.27 -45.48 -15.65
CA ARG A 163 -13.46 -46.72 -15.81
C ARG A 163 -13.53 -47.60 -14.55
N ASP A 164 -13.54 -46.97 -13.37
CA ASP A 164 -13.53 -47.67 -12.09
C ASP A 164 -14.93 -48.11 -11.64
N ALA A 165 -15.99 -47.72 -12.36
CA ALA A 165 -17.32 -48.12 -12.07
C ALA A 165 -17.50 -49.63 -12.34
N PRO A 166 -18.07 -50.45 -11.41
CA PRO A 166 -18.30 -51.87 -11.62
C PRO A 166 -19.23 -52.09 -12.79
N GLN A 167 -18.77 -52.94 -13.73
CA GLN A 167 -19.63 -53.33 -14.84
C GLN A 167 -20.87 -54.10 -14.30
N PRO A 168 -22.09 -53.75 -14.72
CA PRO A 168 -23.26 -54.50 -14.31
C PRO A 168 -23.10 -55.94 -14.79
N ALA A 169 -23.21 -56.88 -13.82
CA ALA A 169 -23.21 -58.30 -14.10
C ALA A 169 -24.28 -58.61 -15.14
N ARG A 170 -23.91 -59.24 -16.25
CA ARG A 170 -24.82 -59.72 -17.31
C ARG A 170 -25.50 -60.99 -16.84
#